data_c6e40cdb671a9d6d3f35252dce85fdc2
#
_entry.id   c6e40cdb671a9d6d3f35252dce85fdc2
#
_cell.length_a   1.000
_cell.length_b   1.000
_cell.length_c   1.000
_cell.angle_alpha   90.00
_cell.angle_beta   90.00
_cell.angle_gamma   90.00
#
_symmetry.space_group_name_H-M   'P 1'
#
loop_
_entity.id
_entity.type
_entity.pdbx_description
1 polymer ?
#
loop_
_entity_poly.entity_id
_entity_poly.type
_entity_poly.pdbx_seq_one_letter_code
_entity_poly.pdbx_strand_id
1 'polypeptide(L)'
;MRLKLILFALLSILIINNSQAQYKISIEIKDNKDTMLILGNYYLSGTFAIDTAYSKKPGKFIFQKKDKHLENGIYFFANTTGRYSEFVIDNESNFTITTNEEDWAKHIKSKGSKSNSLYFEYMNNNFVFSDKVGELNKERANMTKEAYEMAVNNLRLRSDTLKEEFLKNNPNHLLSKVLIATKEIKIPEINPIYKNDGSLDSTAMQLERYNYYVNHYFDNVDLQFDGLLRTPRAVFYDYYNKYWDEVMKFQPIDSIFKYANIVIDKSRGSKQMFKYLVHDITERYLKSHVMGHDEIYVRMIKKYYESGEANWMKPSDLDKEIERANKWEKLSRGKVVPDIQCPDTNDIVHSLYSLNSKYKILIFWAYDCGHCSTEIPKLYNFYKENKDVYNVEVMAVNSGMDLKQWREFIVKKGLNWLNVNGLVANYDWHSYFDISSTPYIVILDKDNRIIAKKISAENIPNFIKYYDQGLIKL
;
A
#
# COMPACT_ATOMS: atom_id res chain seq x y z
N MET A 1 11.83 -57.19 -37.34
CA MET A 1 10.75 -56.16 -37.18
C MET A 1 9.80 -56.37 -36.00
N ARG A 2 9.55 -57.59 -35.60
CA ARG A 2 8.64 -57.90 -34.45
C ARG A 2 9.18 -57.60 -33.06
N LEU A 3 10.50 -57.61 -32.87
CA LEU A 3 11.12 -57.35 -31.52
C LEU A 3 11.16 -55.84 -31.20
N LYS A 4 11.22 -54.93 -32.18
CA LYS A 4 11.19 -53.47 -31.95
C LYS A 4 9.79 -52.93 -31.61
N LEU A 5 8.72 -53.61 -32.05
CA LEU A 5 7.34 -53.20 -31.71
C LEU A 5 6.97 -53.59 -30.28
N ILE A 6 7.56 -54.67 -29.73
CA ILE A 6 7.30 -55.11 -28.34
C ILE A 6 8.02 -54.19 -27.34
N LEU A 7 9.19 -53.66 -27.68
CA LEU A 7 9.89 -52.67 -26.83
C LEU A 7 9.18 -51.30 -26.78
N PHE A 8 8.53 -50.91 -27.87
CA PHE A 8 7.75 -49.66 -27.91
C PHE A 8 6.40 -49.76 -27.15
N ALA A 9 5.78 -50.95 -27.13
CA ALA A 9 4.57 -51.21 -26.36
C ALA A 9 4.84 -51.34 -24.85
N LEU A 10 6.04 -51.77 -24.46
CA LEU A 10 6.44 -51.82 -23.03
C LEU A 10 6.89 -50.48 -22.48
N LEU A 11 7.36 -49.53 -23.33
CA LEU A 11 7.70 -48.16 -22.89
C LEU A 11 6.45 -47.26 -22.74
N SER A 12 5.35 -47.61 -23.42
CA SER A 12 4.09 -46.85 -23.31
C SER A 12 3.20 -47.22 -22.10
N ILE A 13 3.54 -48.31 -21.37
CA ILE A 13 2.80 -48.78 -20.19
C ILE A 13 3.37 -48.19 -18.87
N LEU A 14 4.52 -47.51 -18.90
CA LEU A 14 5.17 -46.95 -17.71
C LEU A 14 4.86 -45.46 -17.47
N ILE A 15 3.98 -44.82 -18.24
CA ILE A 15 3.37 -43.57 -17.88
C ILE A 15 2.04 -43.87 -17.16
N ILE A 16 2.11 -44.56 -16.04
CA ILE A 16 1.07 -44.43 -15.02
C ILE A 16 1.26 -43.01 -14.49
N ASN A 17 0.49 -42.07 -15.03
CA ASN A 17 0.26 -40.76 -14.40
C ASN A 17 -0.31 -41.07 -13.00
N ASN A 18 0.56 -41.28 -12.01
CA ASN A 18 0.18 -41.11 -10.62
C ASN A 18 -0.19 -39.63 -10.45
N SER A 19 -1.40 -39.29 -10.82
CA SER A 19 -2.03 -38.02 -10.50
C SER A 19 -2.21 -37.98 -8.98
N GLN A 20 -1.08 -37.82 -8.26
CA GLN A 20 -1.11 -37.54 -6.83
C GLN A 20 -1.81 -36.20 -6.65
N ALA A 21 -2.57 -36.06 -5.59
CA ALA A 21 -3.14 -34.78 -5.20
C ALA A 21 -2.01 -33.76 -5.03
N GLN A 22 -2.14 -32.57 -5.58
CA GLN A 22 -1.16 -31.50 -5.36
C GLN A 22 -1.11 -31.10 -3.89
N TYR A 23 -2.25 -31.19 -3.16
CA TYR A 23 -2.23 -31.20 -1.70
C TYR A 23 -3.24 -32.21 -1.12
N LYS A 24 -2.90 -32.75 0.04
CA LYS A 24 -3.79 -33.58 0.87
C LYS A 24 -3.49 -33.30 2.34
N ILE A 25 -4.36 -32.54 2.98
CA ILE A 25 -4.27 -32.18 4.38
C ILE A 25 -5.39 -32.88 5.12
N SER A 26 -5.03 -33.76 6.04
CA SER A 26 -5.98 -34.45 6.90
C SER A 26 -6.02 -33.79 8.28
N ILE A 27 -7.21 -33.44 8.76
CA ILE A 27 -7.43 -32.88 10.09
C ILE A 27 -8.20 -33.92 10.91
N GLU A 28 -7.64 -34.34 12.05
CA GLU A 28 -8.27 -35.26 12.99
C GLU A 28 -8.45 -34.56 14.34
N ILE A 29 -9.69 -34.33 14.76
CA ILE A 29 -10.04 -33.66 16.02
C ILE A 29 -10.75 -34.69 16.89
N LYS A 30 -10.08 -35.15 17.96
CA LYS A 30 -10.66 -36.09 18.91
C LYS A 30 -11.90 -35.48 19.60
N ASP A 31 -12.95 -36.26 19.75
CA ASP A 31 -14.22 -35.90 20.40
C ASP A 31 -15.01 -34.76 19.70
N ASN A 32 -14.62 -34.37 18.47
CA ASN A 32 -15.28 -33.34 17.68
C ASN A 32 -16.56 -33.84 17.04
N LYS A 33 -17.61 -32.99 17.04
CA LYS A 33 -18.94 -33.24 16.48
C LYS A 33 -19.24 -32.40 15.24
N ASP A 34 -18.32 -31.54 14.79
CA ASP A 34 -18.50 -30.74 13.61
C ASP A 34 -18.66 -31.63 12.37
N THR A 35 -19.55 -31.24 11.49
CA THR A 35 -19.82 -31.94 10.22
C THR A 35 -19.01 -31.38 9.06
N MET A 36 -18.45 -30.18 9.23
CA MET A 36 -17.74 -29.43 8.20
C MET A 36 -16.60 -28.58 8.80
N LEU A 37 -15.48 -28.53 8.10
CA LEU A 37 -14.42 -27.55 8.32
C LEU A 37 -14.13 -26.78 7.03
N ILE A 38 -13.72 -25.53 7.19
CA ILE A 38 -13.25 -24.64 6.14
C ILE A 38 -11.73 -24.55 6.24
N LEU A 39 -11.04 -24.72 5.12
CA LEU A 39 -9.62 -24.37 4.96
C LEU A 39 -9.54 -22.93 4.48
N GLY A 40 -8.81 -22.09 5.18
CA GLY A 40 -8.58 -20.70 4.80
C GLY A 40 -7.11 -20.30 4.87
N ASN A 41 -6.81 -19.16 4.27
CA ASN A 41 -5.51 -18.49 4.40
C ASN A 41 -5.67 -17.01 4.71
N TYR A 42 -4.61 -16.41 5.18
CA TYR A 42 -4.43 -14.97 5.15
C TYR A 42 -3.97 -14.54 3.76
N TYR A 43 -4.38 -13.35 3.33
CA TYR A 43 -3.77 -12.68 2.20
C TYR A 43 -3.90 -11.17 2.39
N LEU A 44 -2.75 -10.50 2.62
CA LEU A 44 -2.68 -9.07 2.90
C LEU A 44 -3.57 -8.67 4.10
N SER A 45 -4.63 -7.87 3.87
CA SER A 45 -5.55 -7.41 4.91
C SER A 45 -6.67 -8.39 5.24
N GLY A 46 -6.86 -9.43 4.44
CA GLY A 46 -8.03 -10.30 4.50
C GLY A 46 -7.74 -11.75 4.83
N THR A 47 -8.81 -12.50 5.07
CA THR A 47 -8.84 -13.96 5.17
C THR A 47 -9.74 -14.52 4.08
N PHE A 48 -9.35 -15.64 3.48
CA PHE A 48 -10.05 -16.22 2.34
C PHE A 48 -10.28 -17.70 2.56
N ALA A 49 -11.51 -18.15 2.34
CA ALA A 49 -11.83 -19.56 2.27
C ALA A 49 -11.29 -20.15 0.96
N ILE A 50 -10.56 -21.27 1.06
CA ILE A 50 -9.91 -21.93 -0.07
C ILE A 50 -10.61 -23.23 -0.44
N ASP A 51 -11.01 -23.99 0.59
CA ASP A 51 -11.61 -25.32 0.44
C ASP A 51 -12.53 -25.63 1.62
N THR A 52 -13.41 -26.62 1.44
CA THR A 52 -14.31 -27.10 2.47
C THR A 52 -14.26 -28.61 2.52
N ALA A 53 -14.14 -29.17 3.73
CA ALA A 53 -14.15 -30.60 3.97
C ALA A 53 -15.35 -31.01 4.83
N TYR A 54 -16.08 -32.03 4.38
CA TYR A 54 -17.18 -32.64 5.14
C TYR A 54 -16.69 -33.89 5.85
N SER A 55 -17.09 -34.07 7.11
CA SER A 55 -16.75 -35.23 7.91
C SER A 55 -17.50 -36.47 7.41
N LYS A 56 -16.76 -37.49 7.00
CA LYS A 56 -17.32 -38.82 6.71
C LYS A 56 -17.24 -39.75 7.92
N LYS A 57 -16.44 -39.42 8.92
CA LYS A 57 -16.28 -40.08 10.22
C LYS A 57 -16.09 -39.02 11.28
N PRO A 58 -16.72 -39.08 12.46
CA PRO A 58 -16.60 -38.08 13.49
C PRO A 58 -15.16 -37.59 13.70
N GLY A 59 -14.96 -36.28 13.67
CA GLY A 59 -13.67 -35.64 13.87
C GLY A 59 -12.63 -35.82 12.77
N LYS A 60 -12.97 -36.39 11.59
CA LYS A 60 -12.00 -36.59 10.49
C LYS A 60 -12.42 -35.84 9.25
N PHE A 61 -11.52 -34.95 8.79
CA PHE A 61 -11.71 -34.09 7.63
C PHE A 61 -10.51 -34.19 6.68
N ILE A 62 -10.76 -34.16 5.37
CA ILE A 62 -9.71 -34.24 4.35
C ILE A 62 -9.92 -33.12 3.35
N PHE A 63 -8.98 -32.20 3.27
CA PHE A 63 -8.85 -31.23 2.21
C PHE A 63 -7.91 -31.77 1.14
N GLN A 64 -8.38 -31.90 -0.09
CA GLN A 64 -7.60 -32.50 -1.16
C GLN A 64 -7.99 -31.94 -2.52
N LYS A 65 -7.02 -31.46 -3.31
CA LYS A 65 -7.20 -31.11 -4.73
C LYS A 65 -6.03 -31.61 -5.58
N LYS A 66 -6.33 -31.95 -6.84
CA LYS A 66 -5.34 -32.47 -7.80
C LYS A 66 -4.80 -31.38 -8.72
N ASP A 67 -5.55 -30.31 -8.88
CA ASP A 67 -5.34 -29.24 -9.86
C ASP A 67 -4.88 -27.91 -9.23
N LYS A 68 -4.76 -27.88 -7.89
CA LYS A 68 -4.41 -26.68 -7.14
C LYS A 68 -3.24 -26.93 -6.20
N HIS A 69 -2.22 -26.09 -6.28
CA HIS A 69 -1.12 -26.00 -5.31
C HIS A 69 -1.44 -24.97 -4.23
N LEU A 70 -0.95 -25.19 -3.01
CA LEU A 70 -0.99 -24.20 -1.94
C LEU A 70 0.38 -23.52 -1.86
N GLU A 71 0.37 -22.20 -1.96
CA GLU A 71 1.56 -21.39 -1.85
C GLU A 71 2.01 -21.30 -0.38
N ASN A 72 3.29 -21.00 -0.15
CA ASN A 72 3.82 -20.81 1.20
C ASN A 72 3.06 -19.72 1.96
N GLY A 73 2.82 -19.94 3.25
CA GLY A 73 2.08 -19.00 4.08
C GLY A 73 1.51 -19.62 5.36
N ILE A 74 0.79 -18.81 6.13
CA ILE A 74 0.02 -19.23 7.29
C ILE A 74 -1.41 -19.49 6.84
N TYR A 75 -1.90 -20.67 7.15
CA TYR A 75 -3.23 -21.17 6.85
C TYR A 75 -3.96 -21.49 8.14
N PHE A 76 -5.26 -21.69 8.06
CA PHE A 76 -6.06 -22.12 9.19
C PHE A 76 -7.18 -23.07 8.74
N PHE A 77 -7.58 -23.95 9.62
CA PHE A 77 -8.85 -24.65 9.51
C PHE A 77 -9.81 -24.10 10.57
N ALA A 78 -11.06 -23.91 10.16
CA ALA A 78 -12.08 -23.32 11.02
C ALA A 78 -13.41 -24.08 10.92
N ASN A 79 -14.19 -24.11 12.00
CA ASN A 79 -15.57 -24.60 11.97
C ASN A 79 -16.56 -23.45 11.72
N THR A 80 -17.83 -23.78 11.61
CA THR A 80 -18.92 -22.84 11.34
C THR A 80 -19.22 -21.87 12.50
N THR A 81 -18.73 -22.17 13.70
CA THR A 81 -18.89 -21.29 14.89
C THR A 81 -17.75 -20.29 15.04
N GLY A 82 -16.77 -20.31 14.12
CA GLY A 82 -15.64 -19.39 14.12
C GLY A 82 -14.44 -19.86 14.96
N ARG A 83 -14.48 -21.08 15.53
CA ARG A 83 -13.29 -21.66 16.16
C ARG A 83 -12.31 -22.07 15.08
N TYR A 84 -11.04 -21.75 15.23
CA TYR A 84 -9.99 -22.05 14.25
C TYR A 84 -8.65 -22.43 14.91
N SER A 85 -7.78 -23.04 14.11
CA SER A 85 -6.37 -23.23 14.45
C SER A 85 -5.51 -23.04 13.22
N GLU A 86 -4.34 -22.44 13.43
CA GLU A 86 -3.39 -22.12 12.36
C GLU A 86 -2.38 -23.24 12.16
N PHE A 87 -1.85 -23.30 10.94
CA PHE A 87 -0.74 -24.15 10.55
C PHE A 87 0.01 -23.50 9.37
N VAL A 88 1.17 -24.04 9.00
CA VAL A 88 1.98 -23.47 7.92
C VAL A 88 1.99 -24.38 6.69
N ILE A 89 1.98 -23.76 5.53
CA ILE A 89 2.43 -24.37 4.27
C ILE A 89 3.82 -23.80 4.00
N ASP A 90 4.82 -24.67 4.02
CA ASP A 90 6.23 -24.34 3.84
C ASP A 90 6.88 -25.48 3.03
N ASN A 91 6.57 -25.53 1.74
CA ASN A 91 6.95 -26.56 0.77
C ASN A 91 6.38 -27.97 1.01
N GLU A 92 5.60 -28.18 2.07
CA GLU A 92 4.97 -29.47 2.38
C GLU A 92 3.45 -29.35 2.17
N SER A 93 2.88 -30.29 1.42
CA SER A 93 1.46 -30.23 1.05
C SER A 93 0.68 -31.51 1.38
N ASN A 94 1.35 -32.55 1.93
CA ASN A 94 0.72 -33.83 2.26
C ASN A 94 1.05 -34.23 3.70
N PHE A 95 0.11 -33.98 4.62
CA PHE A 95 0.31 -34.27 6.05
C PHE A 95 -1.01 -34.41 6.80
N THR A 96 -0.91 -34.86 8.05
CA THR A 96 -2.05 -34.95 8.97
C THR A 96 -1.80 -34.06 10.19
N ILE A 97 -2.79 -33.26 10.56
CA ILE A 97 -2.86 -32.51 11.81
C ILE A 97 -3.83 -33.22 12.74
N THR A 98 -3.42 -33.40 13.99
CA THR A 98 -4.25 -34.00 15.04
C THR A 98 -4.38 -33.04 16.20
N THR A 99 -5.56 -32.94 16.80
CA THR A 99 -5.85 -32.16 18.01
C THR A 99 -7.05 -32.75 18.75
N ASN A 100 -7.54 -32.11 19.80
CA ASN A 100 -8.75 -32.50 20.51
C ASN A 100 -9.74 -31.33 20.61
N GLU A 101 -10.99 -31.64 20.97
CA GLU A 101 -12.08 -30.66 21.04
C GLU A 101 -11.90 -29.69 22.21
N GLU A 102 -11.16 -30.03 23.26
CA GLU A 102 -10.95 -29.17 24.42
C GLU A 102 -10.21 -27.88 24.02
N ASP A 103 -9.06 -28.01 23.34
CA ASP A 103 -8.28 -26.88 22.86
C ASP A 103 -7.53 -27.25 21.58
N TRP A 104 -7.97 -26.68 20.45
CA TRP A 104 -7.38 -27.01 19.15
C TRP A 104 -5.94 -26.53 19.02
N ALA A 105 -5.55 -25.47 19.71
CA ALA A 105 -4.22 -24.87 19.59
C ALA A 105 -3.19 -25.55 20.51
N LYS A 106 -3.53 -25.84 21.77
CA LYS A 106 -2.59 -26.39 22.76
C LYS A 106 -2.27 -27.87 22.54
N HIS A 107 -3.19 -28.63 21.94
CA HIS A 107 -3.04 -30.08 21.74
C HIS A 107 -2.68 -30.49 20.29
N ILE A 108 -2.37 -29.50 19.47
CA ILE A 108 -2.12 -29.68 18.05
C ILE A 108 -0.77 -30.38 17.80
N LYS A 109 -0.78 -31.35 16.89
CA LYS A 109 0.42 -32.08 16.44
C LYS A 109 0.34 -32.31 14.95
N SER A 110 1.49 -32.47 14.30
CA SER A 110 1.59 -32.82 12.89
C SER A 110 2.28 -34.16 12.68
N LYS A 111 1.81 -34.91 11.67
CA LYS A 111 2.48 -36.10 11.15
C LYS A 111 2.67 -35.94 9.65
N GLY A 112 3.90 -36.06 9.16
CA GLY A 112 4.22 -35.92 7.74
C GLY A 112 4.56 -34.50 7.31
N SER A 113 4.64 -33.55 8.26
CA SER A 113 5.19 -32.23 8.03
C SER A 113 6.14 -31.84 9.16
N LYS A 114 7.41 -31.66 8.82
CA LYS A 114 8.44 -31.18 9.75
C LYS A 114 8.20 -29.69 10.09
N SER A 115 7.83 -28.91 9.09
CA SER A 115 7.56 -27.49 9.28
C SER A 115 6.42 -27.26 10.28
N ASN A 116 5.30 -27.98 10.14
CA ASN A 116 4.21 -27.87 11.11
C ASN A 116 4.58 -28.40 12.49
N SER A 117 5.42 -29.44 12.60
CA SER A 117 5.87 -29.94 13.89
C SER A 117 6.69 -28.87 14.65
N LEU A 118 7.60 -28.18 13.96
CA LEU A 118 8.40 -27.09 14.52
C LEU A 118 7.52 -25.87 14.86
N TYR A 119 6.57 -25.54 14.00
CA TYR A 119 5.63 -24.45 14.22
C TYR A 119 4.80 -24.67 15.50
N PHE A 120 4.22 -25.87 15.65
CA PHE A 120 3.41 -26.20 16.81
C PHE A 120 4.22 -26.29 18.10
N GLU A 121 5.45 -26.81 18.06
CA GLU A 121 6.35 -26.81 19.20
C GLU A 121 6.63 -25.38 19.69
N TYR A 122 6.98 -24.48 18.76
CA TYR A 122 7.20 -23.07 19.08
C TYR A 122 5.95 -22.39 19.66
N MET A 123 4.79 -22.61 19.04
CA MET A 123 3.52 -22.04 19.52
C MET A 123 3.11 -22.58 20.90
N ASN A 124 3.30 -23.88 21.15
CA ASN A 124 3.05 -24.49 22.46
C ASN A 124 3.95 -23.89 23.56
N ASN A 125 5.22 -23.62 23.28
CA ASN A 125 6.09 -22.91 24.19
C ASN A 125 5.55 -21.50 24.51
N ASN A 126 5.05 -20.77 23.51
CA ASN A 126 4.44 -19.45 23.74
C ASN A 126 3.16 -19.53 24.60
N PHE A 127 2.32 -20.56 24.42
CA PHE A 127 1.16 -20.77 25.29
C PHE A 127 1.58 -21.00 26.74
N VAL A 128 2.63 -21.82 27.00
CA VAL A 128 3.17 -22.01 28.33
C VAL A 128 3.66 -20.70 28.96
N PHE A 129 4.30 -19.81 28.17
CA PHE A 129 4.69 -18.49 28.67
C PHE A 129 3.48 -17.63 28.99
N SER A 130 2.50 -17.56 28.11
CA SER A 130 1.27 -16.78 28.30
C SER A 130 0.52 -17.23 29.56
N ASP A 131 0.39 -18.53 29.76
CA ASP A 131 -0.25 -19.10 30.96
C ASP A 131 0.50 -18.69 32.23
N LYS A 132 1.84 -18.78 32.26
CA LYS A 132 2.66 -18.37 33.43
C LYS A 132 2.56 -16.87 33.70
N VAL A 133 2.53 -16.02 32.67
CA VAL A 133 2.29 -14.58 32.83
C VAL A 133 0.89 -14.34 33.39
N GLY A 134 -0.10 -15.10 32.94
CA GLY A 134 -1.47 -15.06 33.45
C GLY A 134 -1.55 -15.44 34.93
N GLU A 135 -0.79 -16.47 35.36
CA GLU A 135 -0.67 -16.86 36.77
C GLU A 135 -0.02 -15.76 37.62
N LEU A 136 1.11 -15.20 37.17
CA LEU A 136 1.77 -14.07 37.84
C LEU A 136 0.87 -12.86 37.98
N ASN A 137 0.05 -12.55 36.98
CA ASN A 137 -0.90 -11.46 37.01
C ASN A 137 -1.97 -11.66 38.11
N LYS A 138 -2.41 -12.90 38.36
CA LYS A 138 -3.37 -13.23 39.44
C LYS A 138 -2.73 -13.07 40.81
N GLU A 139 -1.43 -13.38 40.91
CA GLU A 139 -0.68 -13.29 42.19
C GLU A 139 -0.10 -11.89 42.45
N ARG A 140 -0.22 -10.96 41.51
CA ARG A 140 0.39 -9.62 41.58
C ARG A 140 0.08 -8.87 42.85
N ALA A 141 -1.15 -9.00 43.40
CA ALA A 141 -1.57 -8.33 44.63
C ALA A 141 -0.79 -8.83 45.89
N ASN A 142 -0.22 -10.05 45.82
CA ASN A 142 0.53 -10.68 46.91
C ASN A 142 2.05 -10.54 46.71
N MET A 143 2.53 -9.82 45.69
CA MET A 143 3.94 -9.64 45.39
C MET A 143 4.38 -8.19 45.55
N THR A 144 5.65 -7.97 45.88
CA THR A 144 6.24 -6.64 45.70
C THR A 144 6.38 -6.31 44.22
N LYS A 145 6.42 -5.01 43.91
CA LYS A 145 6.58 -4.55 42.53
C LYS A 145 7.86 -5.13 41.89
N GLU A 146 8.96 -5.08 42.64
CA GLU A 146 10.27 -5.57 42.20
C GLU A 146 10.25 -7.07 41.95
N ALA A 147 9.61 -7.86 42.83
CA ALA A 147 9.50 -9.32 42.65
C ALA A 147 8.67 -9.68 41.41
N TYR A 148 7.56 -8.95 41.20
CA TYR A 148 6.74 -9.14 39.99
C TYR A 148 7.51 -8.78 38.69
N GLU A 149 8.16 -7.61 38.64
CA GLU A 149 8.95 -7.18 37.50
C GLU A 149 10.09 -8.15 37.18
N MET A 150 10.77 -8.66 38.23
CA MET A 150 11.83 -9.67 38.08
C MET A 150 11.28 -10.97 37.49
N ALA A 151 10.14 -11.46 37.96
CA ALA A 151 9.51 -12.69 37.48
C ALA A 151 9.08 -12.57 36.01
N VAL A 152 8.43 -11.45 35.65
CA VAL A 152 8.04 -11.17 34.25
C VAL A 152 9.27 -11.06 33.35
N ASN A 153 10.33 -10.36 33.79
CA ASN A 153 11.56 -10.22 33.01
C ASN A 153 12.25 -11.57 32.78
N ASN A 154 12.29 -12.45 33.79
CA ASN A 154 12.85 -13.79 33.65
C ASN A 154 12.06 -14.63 32.61
N LEU A 155 10.72 -14.55 32.62
CA LEU A 155 9.91 -15.21 31.61
C LEU A 155 10.20 -14.65 30.21
N ARG A 156 10.29 -13.32 30.07
CA ARG A 156 10.62 -12.67 28.81
C ARG A 156 11.97 -13.13 28.26
N LEU A 157 13.03 -13.11 29.09
CA LEU A 157 14.36 -13.57 28.70
C LEU A 157 14.35 -15.02 28.21
N ARG A 158 13.58 -15.89 28.88
CA ARG A 158 13.45 -17.28 28.45
C ARG A 158 12.71 -17.40 27.10
N SER A 159 11.65 -16.61 26.88
CA SER A 159 10.95 -16.55 25.58
C SER A 159 11.87 -16.05 24.48
N ASP A 160 12.66 -15.00 24.73
CA ASP A 160 13.63 -14.46 23.79
C ASP A 160 14.71 -15.49 23.47
N THR A 161 15.20 -16.24 24.45
CA THR A 161 16.18 -17.33 24.23
C THR A 161 15.60 -18.40 23.29
N LEU A 162 14.39 -18.89 23.54
CA LEU A 162 13.74 -19.89 22.68
C LEU A 162 13.50 -19.37 21.26
N LYS A 163 13.16 -18.08 21.14
CA LYS A 163 13.03 -17.44 19.83
C LYS A 163 14.36 -17.43 19.07
N GLU A 164 15.45 -17.00 19.70
CA GLU A 164 16.77 -16.96 19.06
C GLU A 164 17.30 -18.38 18.75
N GLU A 165 17.07 -19.38 19.61
CA GLU A 165 17.38 -20.78 19.33
C GLU A 165 16.60 -21.31 18.12
N PHE A 166 15.29 -20.99 18.04
CA PHE A 166 14.48 -21.38 16.89
C PHE A 166 15.02 -20.77 15.59
N LEU A 167 15.32 -19.47 15.59
CA LEU A 167 15.86 -18.75 14.44
C LEU A 167 17.20 -19.32 13.99
N LYS A 168 18.09 -19.61 14.94
CA LYS A 168 19.41 -20.20 14.67
C LYS A 168 19.31 -21.59 14.05
N ASN A 169 18.41 -22.42 14.58
CA ASN A 169 18.29 -23.80 14.17
C ASN A 169 17.44 -24.02 12.91
N ASN A 170 16.56 -23.05 12.60
CA ASN A 170 15.60 -23.15 11.50
C ASN A 170 15.57 -21.86 10.63
N PRO A 171 16.71 -21.36 10.10
CA PRO A 171 16.79 -20.04 9.47
C PRO A 171 15.90 -19.89 8.22
N ASN A 172 15.64 -20.99 7.52
CA ASN A 172 14.83 -20.99 6.28
C ASN A 172 13.35 -21.30 6.52
N HIS A 173 12.95 -21.61 7.75
CA HIS A 173 11.55 -21.90 8.07
C HIS A 173 10.68 -20.65 7.93
N LEU A 174 9.45 -20.81 7.43
CA LEU A 174 8.47 -19.70 7.27
C LEU A 174 8.31 -18.89 8.57
N LEU A 175 8.17 -19.55 9.72
CA LEU A 175 8.05 -18.86 11.00
C LEU A 175 9.28 -18.01 11.32
N SER A 176 10.48 -18.44 10.96
CA SER A 176 11.70 -17.64 11.15
C SER A 176 11.64 -16.33 10.35
N LYS A 177 11.19 -16.40 9.10
CA LYS A 177 10.99 -15.19 8.27
C LYS A 177 9.95 -14.25 8.87
N VAL A 178 8.86 -14.80 9.41
CA VAL A 178 7.82 -14.03 10.14
C VAL A 178 8.39 -13.38 11.39
N LEU A 179 9.10 -14.14 12.23
CA LEU A 179 9.68 -13.64 13.49
C LEU A 179 10.75 -12.56 13.25
N ILE A 180 11.53 -12.69 12.18
CA ILE A 180 12.52 -11.68 11.80
C ILE A 180 11.82 -10.42 11.27
N ALA A 181 10.80 -10.56 10.43
CA ALA A 181 10.06 -9.43 9.87
C ALA A 181 9.38 -8.56 10.95
N THR A 182 9.10 -9.12 12.13
CA THR A 182 8.52 -8.39 13.26
C THR A 182 9.56 -7.77 14.21
N LYS A 183 10.86 -7.91 13.93
CA LYS A 183 11.91 -7.26 14.76
C LYS A 183 11.93 -5.76 14.50
N GLU A 184 12.03 -4.98 15.57
CA GLU A 184 12.19 -3.53 15.47
C GLU A 184 13.54 -3.14 14.84
N ILE A 185 13.53 -2.05 14.08
CA ILE A 185 14.76 -1.47 13.54
C ILE A 185 15.49 -0.73 14.65
N LYS A 186 16.67 -1.21 15.00
CA LYS A 186 17.54 -0.56 15.98
C LYS A 186 18.34 0.54 15.31
N ILE A 187 18.01 1.79 15.59
CA ILE A 187 18.77 2.95 15.13
C ILE A 187 20.06 3.04 15.98
N PRO A 188 21.24 3.06 15.37
CA PRO A 188 22.49 3.21 16.10
C PRO A 188 22.57 4.60 16.79
N GLU A 189 23.45 4.73 17.76
CA GLU A 189 23.75 6.01 18.35
C GLU A 189 24.35 6.93 17.28
N ILE A 190 23.75 8.11 17.10
CA ILE A 190 24.22 9.10 16.14
C ILE A 190 25.28 9.99 16.82
N ASN A 191 26.43 10.12 16.19
CA ASN A 191 27.47 11.00 16.67
C ASN A 191 26.97 12.46 16.75
N PRO A 192 27.36 13.22 17.75
CA PRO A 192 27.00 14.62 17.87
C PRO A 192 27.37 15.41 16.60
N ILE A 193 26.40 16.14 16.06
CA ILE A 193 26.60 17.07 14.93
C ILE A 193 26.52 18.48 15.48
N TYR A 194 27.46 19.34 15.10
CA TYR A 194 27.52 20.70 15.57
C TYR A 194 27.33 21.69 14.43
N LYS A 195 26.67 22.81 14.75
CA LYS A 195 26.55 23.97 13.85
C LYS A 195 27.84 24.74 13.79
N ASN A 196 27.93 25.71 12.85
CA ASN A 196 29.09 26.55 12.69
C ASN A 196 29.42 27.41 13.93
N ASP A 197 28.44 27.69 14.79
CA ASP A 197 28.59 28.44 16.04
C ASP A 197 29.01 27.55 17.22
N GLY A 198 29.27 26.24 17.00
CA GLY A 198 29.67 25.27 18.01
C GLY A 198 28.51 24.70 18.83
N SER A 199 27.27 25.13 18.61
CA SER A 199 26.09 24.55 19.26
C SER A 199 25.71 23.21 18.62
N LEU A 200 25.08 22.33 19.42
CA LEU A 200 24.59 21.03 18.95
C LEU A 200 23.48 21.21 17.90
N ASP A 201 23.62 20.59 16.73
CA ASP A 201 22.59 20.55 15.69
C ASP A 201 21.66 19.36 15.87
N SER A 202 20.69 19.51 16.76
CA SER A 202 19.68 18.48 17.02
C SER A 202 18.81 18.16 15.79
N THR A 203 18.61 19.14 14.90
CA THR A 203 17.84 18.96 13.66
C THR A 203 18.59 18.04 12.68
N ALA A 204 19.89 18.29 12.48
CA ALA A 204 20.73 17.43 11.65
C ALA A 204 20.81 16.00 12.22
N MET A 205 20.94 15.85 13.54
CA MET A 205 20.94 14.53 14.19
C MET A 205 19.60 13.80 14.04
N GLN A 206 18.48 14.51 14.16
CA GLN A 206 17.15 13.92 13.91
C GLN A 206 16.99 13.50 12.45
N LEU A 207 17.46 14.31 11.52
CA LEU A 207 17.43 13.97 10.09
C LEU A 207 18.27 12.72 9.80
N GLU A 208 19.45 12.58 10.42
CA GLU A 208 20.28 11.40 10.24
C GLU A 208 19.62 10.13 10.79
N ARG A 209 19.02 10.22 11.99
CA ARG A 209 18.20 9.13 12.56
C ARG A 209 17.05 8.73 11.64
N TYR A 210 16.35 9.72 11.10
CA TYR A 210 15.25 9.50 10.17
C TYR A 210 15.76 8.83 8.88
N ASN A 211 16.83 9.33 8.28
CA ASN A 211 17.44 8.77 7.09
C ASN A 211 17.89 7.31 7.31
N TYR A 212 18.51 7.03 8.47
CA TYR A 212 18.84 5.66 8.84
C TYR A 212 17.59 4.78 8.88
N TYR A 213 16.55 5.22 9.60
CA TYR A 213 15.30 4.47 9.73
C TYR A 213 14.65 4.18 8.38
N VAL A 214 14.56 5.17 7.51
CA VAL A 214 13.98 5.01 6.16
C VAL A 214 14.77 4.02 5.31
N ASN A 215 16.10 4.11 5.33
CA ASN A 215 16.96 3.24 4.52
C ASN A 215 16.94 1.77 5.00
N HIS A 216 16.75 1.55 6.29
CA HIS A 216 16.80 0.24 6.93
C HIS A 216 15.44 -0.34 7.27
N TYR A 217 14.35 0.34 6.92
CA TYR A 217 12.99 -0.06 7.29
C TYR A 217 12.66 -1.51 6.92
N PHE A 218 13.06 -1.98 5.76
CA PHE A 218 12.80 -3.34 5.27
C PHE A 218 13.97 -4.31 5.44
N ASP A 219 14.98 -4.01 6.23
CA ASP A 219 16.14 -4.90 6.38
C ASP A 219 15.79 -6.22 7.07
N ASN A 220 14.80 -6.22 7.94
CA ASN A 220 14.28 -7.41 8.60
C ASN A 220 13.22 -8.16 7.77
N VAL A 221 12.81 -7.63 6.60
CA VAL A 221 11.73 -8.19 5.77
C VAL A 221 12.32 -8.85 4.54
N ASP A 222 12.21 -10.16 4.42
CA ASP A 222 12.61 -10.89 3.21
C ASP A 222 11.59 -10.67 2.09
N LEU A 223 11.75 -9.61 1.32
CA LEU A 223 10.88 -9.28 0.19
C LEU A 223 11.02 -10.28 -0.99
N GLN A 224 11.94 -11.24 -0.94
CA GLN A 224 12.01 -12.32 -1.92
C GLN A 224 11.14 -13.52 -1.52
N PHE A 225 10.54 -13.50 -0.33
CA PHE A 225 9.68 -14.55 0.17
C PHE A 225 8.21 -14.15 0.13
N ASP A 226 7.48 -14.63 -0.85
CA ASP A 226 6.06 -14.30 -1.07
C ASP A 226 5.10 -14.89 -0.03
N GLY A 227 5.58 -15.84 0.79
CA GLY A 227 4.83 -16.35 1.93
C GLY A 227 4.43 -15.27 2.93
N LEU A 228 5.15 -14.13 2.99
CA LEU A 228 4.77 -12.96 3.81
C LEU A 228 3.45 -12.33 3.38
N LEU A 229 3.05 -12.44 2.10
CA LEU A 229 1.74 -11.99 1.62
C LEU A 229 0.59 -12.79 2.24
N ARG A 230 0.90 -14.00 2.74
CA ARG A 230 -0.05 -14.95 3.35
C ARG A 230 0.21 -15.13 4.83
N THR A 231 0.38 -14.03 5.53
CA THR A 231 0.53 -13.96 7.00
C THR A 231 -0.57 -13.10 7.59
N PRO A 232 -0.86 -13.19 8.90
CA PRO A 232 -1.70 -12.22 9.57
C PRO A 232 -1.27 -10.80 9.24
N ARG A 233 -2.24 -9.89 9.03
CA ARG A 233 -2.00 -8.53 8.50
C ARG A 233 -0.92 -7.76 9.25
N ALA A 234 -0.82 -7.96 10.57
CA ALA A 234 0.14 -7.27 11.43
C ALA A 234 1.61 -7.62 11.11
N VAL A 235 1.88 -8.76 10.46
CA VAL A 235 3.25 -9.20 10.14
C VAL A 235 3.85 -8.41 8.98
N PHE A 236 3.14 -8.32 7.85
CA PHE A 236 3.65 -7.66 6.66
C PHE A 236 2.77 -6.50 6.20
N TYR A 237 1.47 -6.71 6.05
CA TYR A 237 0.59 -5.72 5.42
C TYR A 237 0.53 -4.39 6.16
N ASP A 238 0.30 -4.39 7.48
CA ASP A 238 0.24 -3.17 8.29
C ASP A 238 1.60 -2.49 8.36
N TYR A 239 2.68 -3.27 8.49
CA TYR A 239 4.05 -2.76 8.50
C TYR A 239 4.42 -2.09 7.17
N TYR A 240 4.11 -2.73 6.04
CA TYR A 240 4.31 -2.18 4.70
C TYR A 240 3.52 -0.88 4.47
N ASN A 241 2.23 -0.87 4.86
CA ASN A 241 1.40 0.32 4.69
C ASN A 241 1.87 1.48 5.56
N LYS A 242 2.31 1.22 6.80
CA LYS A 242 2.88 2.23 7.68
C LYS A 242 4.05 2.97 7.02
N TYR A 243 4.90 2.27 6.28
CA TYR A 243 5.99 2.91 5.55
C TYR A 243 5.50 3.95 4.55
N TRP A 244 4.50 3.63 3.74
CA TRP A 244 3.97 4.55 2.73
C TRP A 244 3.07 5.64 3.31
N ASP A 245 2.24 5.30 4.29
CA ASP A 245 1.21 6.18 4.81
C ASP A 245 1.72 7.15 5.88
N GLU A 246 2.80 6.80 6.60
CA GLU A 246 3.37 7.61 7.66
C GLU A 246 4.78 8.10 7.32
N VAL A 247 5.69 7.20 6.89
CA VAL A 247 7.10 7.53 6.71
C VAL A 247 7.34 8.27 5.39
N MET A 248 6.73 7.80 4.29
CA MET A 248 6.93 8.37 2.95
C MET A 248 5.94 9.47 2.58
N LYS A 249 4.83 9.61 3.28
CA LYS A 249 3.68 10.43 2.89
C LYS A 249 4.02 11.87 2.46
N PHE A 250 4.92 12.52 3.18
CA PHE A 250 5.28 13.91 2.95
C PHE A 250 6.71 14.10 2.42
N GLN A 251 7.32 13.02 1.94
CA GLN A 251 8.65 13.10 1.36
C GLN A 251 8.62 13.73 -0.04
N PRO A 252 9.75 14.33 -0.50
CA PRO A 252 9.87 14.75 -1.88
C PRO A 252 9.60 13.63 -2.86
N ILE A 253 8.97 13.95 -3.99
CA ILE A 253 8.54 12.98 -5.02
C ILE A 253 9.70 12.10 -5.48
N ASP A 254 10.89 12.71 -5.69
CA ASP A 254 12.09 11.98 -6.09
C ASP A 254 12.55 10.97 -5.02
N SER A 255 12.42 11.34 -3.75
CA SER A 255 12.71 10.42 -2.63
C SER A 255 11.72 9.26 -2.60
N ILE A 256 10.42 9.54 -2.70
CA ILE A 256 9.39 8.51 -2.73
C ILE A 256 9.64 7.54 -3.90
N PHE A 257 9.87 8.06 -5.11
CA PHE A 257 10.13 7.22 -6.28
C PHE A 257 11.42 6.42 -6.15
N LYS A 258 12.48 7.01 -5.59
CA LYS A 258 13.74 6.32 -5.29
C LYS A 258 13.50 5.12 -4.36
N TYR A 259 12.82 5.35 -3.24
CA TYR A 259 12.56 4.29 -2.26
C TYR A 259 11.56 3.25 -2.77
N ALA A 260 10.58 3.64 -3.59
CA ALA A 260 9.72 2.70 -4.29
C ALA A 260 10.54 1.70 -5.14
N ASN A 261 11.49 2.22 -5.92
CA ASN A 261 12.37 1.37 -6.71
C ASN A 261 13.24 0.44 -5.85
N ILE A 262 13.82 0.94 -4.74
CA ILE A 262 14.64 0.11 -3.83
C ILE A 262 13.81 -1.04 -3.25
N VAL A 263 12.58 -0.78 -2.80
CA VAL A 263 11.70 -1.80 -2.23
C VAL A 263 11.29 -2.83 -3.30
N ILE A 264 10.92 -2.37 -4.50
CA ILE A 264 10.56 -3.24 -5.62
C ILE A 264 11.77 -4.08 -6.06
N ASP A 265 12.96 -3.49 -6.17
CA ASP A 265 14.17 -4.21 -6.59
C ASP A 265 14.57 -5.30 -5.60
N LYS A 266 14.39 -5.07 -4.29
CA LYS A 266 14.58 -6.11 -3.25
C LYS A 266 13.64 -7.32 -3.45
N SER A 267 12.52 -7.19 -4.16
CA SER A 267 11.53 -8.26 -4.37
C SER A 267 11.72 -9.08 -5.65
N ARG A 268 12.70 -8.76 -6.48
CA ARG A 268 12.88 -9.37 -7.83
C ARG A 268 13.05 -10.90 -7.83
N GLY A 269 13.46 -11.49 -6.71
CA GLY A 269 13.53 -12.95 -6.54
C GLY A 269 12.17 -13.64 -6.42
N SER A 270 11.10 -12.91 -6.11
CA SER A 270 9.73 -13.42 -6.00
C SER A 270 8.79 -12.75 -7.00
N LYS A 271 8.26 -13.51 -7.96
CA LYS A 271 7.29 -13.00 -8.94
C LYS A 271 6.02 -12.45 -8.29
N GLN A 272 5.54 -13.08 -7.22
CA GLN A 272 4.30 -12.65 -6.55
C GLN A 272 4.52 -11.37 -5.74
N MET A 273 5.61 -11.28 -4.96
CA MET A 273 5.93 -10.09 -4.20
C MET A 273 6.24 -8.91 -5.13
N PHE A 274 7.03 -9.12 -6.19
CA PHE A 274 7.30 -8.09 -7.20
C PHE A 274 6.00 -7.55 -7.82
N LYS A 275 5.12 -8.45 -8.27
CA LYS A 275 3.81 -8.07 -8.80
C LYS A 275 2.99 -7.26 -7.82
N TYR A 276 2.92 -7.72 -6.56
CA TYR A 276 2.19 -7.01 -5.52
C TYR A 276 2.73 -5.60 -5.31
N LEU A 277 4.05 -5.46 -5.10
CA LEU A 277 4.65 -4.16 -4.80
C LEU A 277 4.52 -3.18 -5.96
N VAL A 278 4.78 -3.60 -7.20
CA VAL A 278 4.60 -2.74 -8.38
C VAL A 278 3.15 -2.29 -8.49
N HIS A 279 2.20 -3.22 -8.35
CA HIS A 279 0.77 -2.90 -8.48
C HIS A 279 0.30 -1.98 -7.34
N ASP A 280 0.58 -2.34 -6.08
CA ASP A 280 0.12 -1.58 -4.91
C ASP A 280 0.67 -0.14 -4.91
N ILE A 281 1.98 0.02 -5.17
CA ILE A 281 2.59 1.35 -5.22
C ILE A 281 1.98 2.18 -6.36
N THR A 282 1.77 1.59 -7.55
CA THR A 282 1.15 2.30 -8.67
C THR A 282 -0.26 2.74 -8.33
N GLU A 283 -1.10 1.85 -7.79
CA GLU A 283 -2.48 2.13 -7.39
C GLU A 283 -2.57 3.17 -6.25
N ARG A 284 -1.65 3.11 -5.30
CA ARG A 284 -1.56 4.07 -4.19
C ARG A 284 -1.38 5.49 -4.70
N TYR A 285 -0.48 5.70 -5.64
CA TYR A 285 -0.20 7.03 -6.20
C TYR A 285 -1.21 7.45 -7.28
N LEU A 286 -1.85 6.53 -7.97
CA LEU A 286 -3.02 6.81 -8.81
C LEU A 286 -4.18 7.42 -7.99
N LYS A 287 -4.44 6.87 -6.80
CA LYS A 287 -5.57 7.24 -5.92
C LYS A 287 -5.22 8.37 -4.95
N SER A 288 -3.97 8.83 -4.92
CA SER A 288 -3.55 9.85 -3.98
C SER A 288 -4.13 11.23 -4.30
N HIS A 289 -4.59 11.92 -3.27
CA HIS A 289 -5.02 13.31 -3.35
C HIS A 289 -3.90 14.30 -2.96
N VAL A 290 -2.71 13.81 -2.66
CA VAL A 290 -1.56 14.67 -2.34
C VAL A 290 -1.01 15.26 -3.63
N MET A 291 -0.82 16.57 -3.66
CA MET A 291 -0.27 17.29 -4.80
C MET A 291 1.10 16.74 -5.22
N GLY A 292 1.25 16.42 -6.50
CA GLY A 292 2.47 15.89 -7.08
C GLY A 292 2.61 14.37 -7.03
N HIS A 293 1.80 13.65 -6.25
CA HIS A 293 1.85 12.19 -6.20
C HIS A 293 1.48 11.52 -7.53
N ASP A 294 0.73 12.19 -8.38
CA ASP A 294 0.45 11.76 -9.75
C ASP A 294 1.70 11.65 -10.63
N GLU A 295 2.77 12.40 -10.33
CA GLU A 295 4.06 12.24 -11.00
C GLU A 295 4.73 10.90 -10.66
N ILE A 296 4.52 10.39 -9.45
CA ILE A 296 5.02 9.06 -9.06
C ILE A 296 4.29 7.98 -9.86
N TYR A 297 2.94 8.08 -9.97
CA TYR A 297 2.16 7.17 -10.80
C TYR A 297 2.67 7.16 -12.26
N VAL A 298 2.90 8.33 -12.87
CA VAL A 298 3.44 8.44 -14.23
C VAL A 298 4.77 7.70 -14.36
N ARG A 299 5.70 7.95 -13.43
CA ARG A 299 7.01 7.30 -13.40
C ARG A 299 6.90 5.78 -13.20
N MET A 300 5.95 5.30 -12.39
CA MET A 300 5.69 3.87 -12.18
C MET A 300 5.19 3.21 -13.46
N ILE A 301 4.19 3.83 -14.15
CA ILE A 301 3.68 3.30 -15.43
C ILE A 301 4.81 3.22 -16.46
N LYS A 302 5.58 4.29 -16.64
CA LYS A 302 6.67 4.32 -17.60
C LYS A 302 7.77 3.29 -17.31
N LYS A 303 8.18 3.18 -16.04
CA LYS A 303 9.28 2.29 -15.68
C LYS A 303 8.91 0.82 -15.71
N TYR A 304 7.73 0.44 -15.23
CA TYR A 304 7.40 -0.97 -15.02
C TYR A 304 6.40 -1.52 -16.03
N TYR A 305 5.43 -0.73 -16.46
CA TYR A 305 4.36 -1.22 -17.33
C TYR A 305 4.68 -0.98 -18.81
N GLU A 306 5.08 0.22 -19.19
CA GLU A 306 5.47 0.54 -20.56
C GLU A 306 6.75 -0.19 -20.99
N SER A 307 7.69 -0.45 -20.07
CA SER A 307 8.87 -1.26 -20.31
C SER A 307 8.59 -2.75 -20.51
N GLY A 308 7.39 -3.22 -20.14
CA GLY A 308 7.00 -4.64 -20.21
C GLY A 308 7.43 -5.50 -19.03
N GLU A 309 8.05 -4.93 -17.97
CA GLU A 309 8.35 -5.69 -16.74
C GLU A 309 7.07 -6.13 -16.04
N ALA A 310 6.03 -5.29 -16.00
CA ALA A 310 4.71 -5.57 -15.44
C ALA A 310 3.76 -6.15 -16.50
N ASN A 311 4.01 -7.36 -16.94
CA ASN A 311 3.31 -8.02 -18.06
C ASN A 311 2.04 -8.79 -17.68
N TRP A 312 1.48 -8.55 -16.50
CA TRP A 312 0.27 -9.23 -16.01
C TRP A 312 -1.04 -8.49 -16.30
N MET A 313 -0.96 -7.27 -16.84
CA MET A 313 -2.12 -6.49 -17.24
C MET A 313 -2.58 -6.88 -18.64
N LYS A 314 -3.90 -6.85 -18.88
CA LYS A 314 -4.43 -7.06 -20.23
C LYS A 314 -4.01 -5.91 -21.14
N PRO A 315 -3.68 -6.16 -22.42
CA PRO A 315 -3.22 -5.11 -23.34
C PRO A 315 -4.14 -3.89 -23.39
N SER A 316 -5.46 -4.10 -23.49
CA SER A 316 -6.44 -3.01 -23.53
C SER A 316 -6.49 -2.14 -22.26
N ASP A 317 -6.13 -2.69 -21.11
CA ASP A 317 -6.09 -1.95 -19.85
C ASP A 317 -4.73 -1.25 -19.72
N LEU A 318 -3.66 -1.89 -20.17
CA LEU A 318 -2.33 -1.29 -20.25
C LEU A 318 -2.31 -0.05 -21.15
N ASP A 319 -2.94 -0.11 -22.33
CA ASP A 319 -3.03 1.03 -23.26
C ASP A 319 -3.70 2.24 -22.59
N LYS A 320 -4.77 2.02 -21.82
CA LYS A 320 -5.46 3.09 -21.05
C LYS A 320 -4.57 3.70 -19.98
N GLU A 321 -3.82 2.88 -19.25
CA GLU A 321 -2.92 3.38 -18.21
C GLU A 321 -1.74 4.17 -18.80
N ILE A 322 -1.20 3.72 -19.93
CA ILE A 322 -0.16 4.46 -20.66
C ILE A 322 -0.71 5.79 -21.19
N GLU A 323 -1.92 5.78 -21.78
CA GLU A 323 -2.57 7.02 -22.26
C GLU A 323 -2.78 8.02 -21.10
N ARG A 324 -3.27 7.54 -19.95
CA ARG A 324 -3.44 8.37 -18.74
C ARG A 324 -2.10 8.93 -18.26
N ALA A 325 -1.07 8.10 -18.18
CA ALA A 325 0.26 8.54 -17.78
C ALA A 325 0.83 9.62 -18.71
N ASN A 326 0.65 9.45 -20.02
CA ASN A 326 1.07 10.43 -21.03
C ASN A 326 0.31 11.76 -20.91
N LYS A 327 -1.00 11.73 -20.59
CA LYS A 327 -1.78 12.95 -20.29
C LYS A 327 -1.26 13.63 -19.03
N TRP A 328 -1.07 12.89 -17.95
CA TRP A 328 -0.62 13.44 -16.67
C TRP A 328 0.82 13.95 -16.71
N GLU A 329 1.69 13.34 -17.52
CA GLU A 329 3.06 13.85 -17.72
C GLU A 329 3.08 15.27 -18.30
N LYS A 330 2.16 15.58 -19.23
CA LYS A 330 2.02 16.94 -19.79
C LYS A 330 1.56 17.96 -18.75
N LEU A 331 0.92 17.50 -17.68
CA LEU A 331 0.43 18.27 -16.55
C LEU A 331 1.34 18.23 -15.33
N SER A 332 2.56 17.72 -15.45
CA SER A 332 3.53 17.70 -14.36
C SER A 332 3.98 19.12 -14.03
N ARG A 333 4.39 19.35 -12.78
CA ARG A 333 4.93 20.65 -12.35
C ARG A 333 6.10 21.06 -13.26
N GLY A 334 6.23 22.36 -13.51
CA GLY A 334 7.21 22.94 -14.43
C GLY A 334 6.84 22.86 -15.91
N LYS A 335 5.80 22.12 -16.31
CA LYS A 335 5.31 22.09 -17.69
C LYS A 335 4.49 23.32 -18.02
N VAL A 336 4.66 23.84 -19.24
CA VAL A 336 3.90 24.96 -19.76
C VAL A 336 2.53 24.46 -20.25
N VAL A 337 1.45 25.10 -19.80
CA VAL A 337 0.11 24.81 -20.32
C VAL A 337 -0.13 25.51 -21.65
N PRO A 338 -0.95 24.97 -22.58
CA PRO A 338 -1.33 25.68 -23.78
C PRO A 338 -2.17 26.91 -23.45
N ASP A 339 -2.20 27.89 -24.36
CA ASP A 339 -3.01 29.08 -24.23
C ASP A 339 -4.50 28.76 -24.34
N ILE A 340 -5.25 29.06 -23.28
CA ILE A 340 -6.70 28.95 -23.27
C ILE A 340 -7.29 30.30 -23.71
N GLN A 341 -8.08 30.27 -24.78
CA GLN A 341 -8.79 31.43 -25.29
C GLN A 341 -10.29 31.21 -25.20
N CYS A 342 -10.95 32.03 -24.41
CA CYS A 342 -12.38 31.91 -24.15
C CYS A 342 -13.01 33.30 -24.08
N PRO A 343 -14.30 33.50 -24.49
CA PRO A 343 -15.03 34.75 -24.30
C PRO A 343 -15.42 34.94 -22.83
N ASP A 344 -15.44 36.20 -22.40
CA ASP A 344 -15.94 36.58 -21.09
C ASP A 344 -17.49 36.72 -21.08
N THR A 345 -18.05 37.33 -20.02
CA THR A 345 -19.49 37.58 -19.88
C THR A 345 -20.08 38.54 -20.92
N ASN A 346 -19.23 39.27 -21.63
CA ASN A 346 -19.59 40.24 -22.69
C ASN A 346 -19.21 39.73 -24.08
N ASP A 347 -18.90 38.46 -24.20
CA ASP A 347 -18.48 37.79 -25.44
C ASP A 347 -17.13 38.29 -26.02
N ILE A 348 -16.29 38.94 -25.17
CA ILE A 348 -14.94 39.38 -25.54
C ILE A 348 -13.95 38.20 -25.25
N VAL A 349 -13.22 37.79 -26.27
CA VAL A 349 -12.25 36.69 -26.17
C VAL A 349 -11.00 37.14 -25.41
N HIS A 350 -10.65 36.43 -24.38
CA HIS A 350 -9.46 36.61 -23.57
C HIS A 350 -8.53 35.37 -23.69
N SER A 351 -7.22 35.62 -23.69
CA SER A 351 -6.17 34.62 -23.68
C SER A 351 -5.60 34.47 -22.28
N LEU A 352 -5.38 33.25 -21.82
CA LEU A 352 -4.65 32.97 -20.57
C LEU A 352 -3.27 33.63 -20.59
N TYR A 353 -2.60 33.58 -21.74
CA TYR A 353 -1.25 34.15 -21.90
C TYR A 353 -1.23 35.69 -21.84
N SER A 354 -2.35 36.34 -22.09
CA SER A 354 -2.46 37.83 -21.98
C SER A 354 -2.52 38.29 -20.53
N LEU A 355 -2.76 37.44 -19.55
CA LEU A 355 -2.71 37.82 -18.14
C LEU A 355 -1.27 38.16 -17.74
N ASN A 356 -1.06 39.44 -17.41
CA ASN A 356 0.24 39.94 -16.99
C ASN A 356 0.35 39.94 -15.46
N SER A 357 0.67 38.77 -14.88
CA SER A 357 0.82 38.59 -13.43
C SER A 357 1.95 37.65 -13.10
N LYS A 358 2.46 37.75 -11.87
CA LYS A 358 3.50 36.83 -11.36
C LYS A 358 2.96 35.42 -11.19
N TYR A 359 1.73 35.32 -10.69
CA TYR A 359 1.01 34.06 -10.53
C TYR A 359 -0.35 34.15 -11.23
N LYS A 360 -0.72 33.07 -11.93
CA LYS A 360 -2.03 32.92 -12.57
C LYS A 360 -2.74 31.76 -11.92
N ILE A 361 -3.96 31.96 -11.47
CA ILE A 361 -4.82 30.90 -10.96
C ILE A 361 -5.84 30.57 -12.04
N LEU A 362 -5.74 29.38 -12.60
CA LEU A 362 -6.70 28.82 -13.53
C LEU A 362 -7.65 27.92 -12.75
N ILE A 363 -8.94 28.29 -12.70
CA ILE A 363 -9.95 27.48 -12.02
C ILE A 363 -11.04 27.05 -13.00
N PHE A 364 -11.26 25.73 -13.08
CA PHE A 364 -12.38 25.14 -13.82
C PHE A 364 -13.51 24.85 -12.83
N TRP A 365 -14.70 25.40 -13.10
CA TRP A 365 -15.81 25.36 -12.15
C TRP A 365 -17.17 25.39 -12.84
N ALA A 366 -18.23 25.05 -12.10
CA ALA A 366 -19.60 25.19 -12.56
C ALA A 366 -20.47 25.84 -11.46
N TYR A 367 -21.44 26.64 -11.86
CA TYR A 367 -22.36 27.36 -10.93
C TYR A 367 -23.26 26.39 -10.15
N ASP A 368 -23.56 25.19 -10.70
CA ASP A 368 -24.40 24.13 -10.14
C ASP A 368 -23.60 23.08 -9.39
N CYS A 369 -22.29 23.23 -9.27
CA CYS A 369 -21.42 22.32 -8.52
C CYS A 369 -21.44 22.65 -7.02
N GLY A 370 -21.84 21.69 -6.19
CA GLY A 370 -21.91 21.85 -4.73
C GLY A 370 -20.58 22.22 -4.09
N HIS A 371 -19.47 21.59 -4.47
CA HIS A 371 -18.13 21.94 -3.97
C HIS A 371 -17.67 23.32 -4.44
N CYS A 372 -18.02 23.71 -5.65
CA CYS A 372 -17.69 25.03 -6.17
C CYS A 372 -18.36 26.15 -5.35
N SER A 373 -19.56 25.92 -4.86
CA SER A 373 -20.28 26.90 -4.03
C SER A 373 -19.53 27.26 -2.74
N THR A 374 -18.67 26.36 -2.26
CA THR A 374 -17.83 26.55 -1.06
C THR A 374 -16.44 27.07 -1.40
N GLU A 375 -15.79 26.51 -2.44
CA GLU A 375 -14.41 26.85 -2.79
C GLU A 375 -14.27 28.20 -3.51
N ILE A 376 -15.22 28.58 -4.38
CA ILE A 376 -15.20 29.86 -5.09
C ILE A 376 -15.16 31.06 -4.13
N PRO A 377 -16.02 31.15 -3.09
CA PRO A 377 -15.95 32.26 -2.14
C PRO A 377 -14.62 32.36 -1.38
N LYS A 378 -14.02 31.20 -1.01
CA LYS A 378 -12.71 31.16 -0.32
C LYS A 378 -11.62 31.70 -1.25
N LEU A 379 -11.58 31.22 -2.49
CA LEU A 379 -10.61 31.67 -3.48
C LEU A 379 -10.79 33.16 -3.79
N TYR A 380 -12.03 33.61 -3.86
CA TYR A 380 -12.35 35.04 -4.15
C TYR A 380 -11.90 35.95 -3.00
N ASN A 381 -12.08 35.55 -1.74
CA ASN A 381 -11.57 36.29 -0.59
C ASN A 381 -10.03 36.36 -0.63
N PHE A 382 -9.36 35.26 -0.89
CA PHE A 382 -7.90 35.28 -1.10
C PHE A 382 -7.50 36.26 -2.21
N TYR A 383 -8.15 36.22 -3.35
CA TYR A 383 -7.85 37.07 -4.49
C TYR A 383 -7.99 38.56 -4.13
N LYS A 384 -9.08 38.95 -3.48
CA LYS A 384 -9.32 40.37 -3.07
C LYS A 384 -8.23 40.89 -2.13
N GLU A 385 -7.80 40.05 -1.20
CA GLU A 385 -6.81 40.42 -0.17
C GLU A 385 -5.37 40.40 -0.68
N ASN A 386 -5.09 39.57 -1.68
CA ASN A 386 -3.72 39.23 -2.04
C ASN A 386 -3.37 39.53 -3.52
N LYS A 387 -4.32 39.99 -4.34
CA LYS A 387 -4.11 40.29 -5.75
C LYS A 387 -2.86 41.14 -5.96
N ASP A 388 -2.78 42.27 -5.26
CA ASP A 388 -1.70 43.23 -5.41
C ASP A 388 -0.43 42.83 -4.62
N VAL A 389 -0.60 42.12 -3.50
CA VAL A 389 0.50 41.67 -2.64
C VAL A 389 1.41 40.67 -3.36
N TYR A 390 0.82 39.69 -4.03
CA TYR A 390 1.56 38.64 -4.75
C TYR A 390 1.48 38.80 -6.28
N ASN A 391 0.85 39.83 -6.78
CA ASN A 391 0.59 40.02 -8.21
C ASN A 391 -0.06 38.77 -8.82
N VAL A 392 -1.29 38.44 -8.37
CA VAL A 392 -2.08 37.28 -8.77
C VAL A 392 -3.24 37.71 -9.66
N GLU A 393 -3.43 37.01 -10.79
CA GLU A 393 -4.66 37.10 -11.59
C GLU A 393 -5.34 35.72 -11.63
N VAL A 394 -6.69 35.77 -11.78
CA VAL A 394 -7.52 34.55 -11.84
C VAL A 394 -8.27 34.53 -13.18
N MET A 395 -8.15 33.39 -13.89
CA MET A 395 -9.01 33.06 -15.02
C MET A 395 -9.95 31.91 -14.59
N ALA A 396 -11.23 32.25 -14.42
CA ALA A 396 -12.26 31.31 -13.97
C ALA A 396 -13.04 30.79 -15.18
N VAL A 397 -12.74 29.54 -15.56
CA VAL A 397 -13.29 28.86 -16.74
C VAL A 397 -14.56 28.11 -16.35
N ASN A 398 -15.71 28.57 -16.86
CA ASN A 398 -16.99 27.92 -16.64
C ASN A 398 -17.11 26.60 -17.45
N SER A 399 -17.54 25.56 -16.79
CA SER A 399 -17.92 24.27 -17.38
C SER A 399 -19.43 23.99 -17.33
N GLY A 400 -20.21 24.87 -16.68
CA GLY A 400 -21.65 24.71 -16.57
C GLY A 400 -22.40 25.13 -17.87
N MET A 401 -23.46 24.40 -18.21
CA MET A 401 -24.12 24.49 -19.50
C MET A 401 -25.07 25.73 -19.62
N ASP A 402 -25.64 26.22 -18.52
CA ASP A 402 -26.57 27.36 -18.52
C ASP A 402 -25.81 28.68 -18.29
N LEU A 403 -25.57 29.40 -19.39
CA LEU A 403 -24.83 30.67 -19.35
C LEU A 403 -25.59 31.78 -18.63
N LYS A 404 -26.93 31.71 -18.56
CA LYS A 404 -27.74 32.70 -17.82
C LYS A 404 -27.50 32.50 -16.31
N GLN A 405 -27.64 31.30 -15.81
CA GLN A 405 -27.37 30.99 -14.38
C GLN A 405 -25.91 31.27 -14.01
N TRP A 406 -24.95 30.98 -14.90
CA TRP A 406 -23.55 31.34 -14.72
C TRP A 406 -23.35 32.85 -14.53
N ARG A 407 -23.91 33.68 -15.41
CA ARG A 407 -23.85 35.15 -15.29
C ARG A 407 -24.54 35.65 -14.00
N GLU A 408 -25.71 35.11 -13.68
CA GLU A 408 -26.43 35.44 -12.43
C GLU A 408 -25.59 35.10 -11.19
N PHE A 409 -24.90 33.95 -11.18
CA PHE A 409 -24.02 33.56 -10.09
C PHE A 409 -22.84 34.52 -9.91
N ILE A 410 -22.20 34.94 -11.00
CA ILE A 410 -21.10 35.93 -11.00
C ILE A 410 -21.56 37.22 -10.36
N VAL A 411 -22.70 37.77 -10.81
CA VAL A 411 -23.27 39.01 -10.29
C VAL A 411 -23.63 38.86 -8.82
N LYS A 412 -24.35 37.80 -8.46
CA LYS A 412 -24.78 37.53 -7.07
C LYS A 412 -23.61 37.40 -6.09
N LYS A 413 -22.49 36.84 -6.53
CA LYS A 413 -21.27 36.63 -5.71
C LYS A 413 -20.27 37.78 -5.84
N GLY A 414 -20.51 38.73 -6.76
CA GLY A 414 -19.65 39.89 -7.00
C GLY A 414 -18.24 39.49 -7.50
N LEU A 415 -18.14 38.44 -8.32
CA LEU A 415 -16.85 37.91 -8.81
C LEU A 415 -16.28 38.81 -9.89
N ASN A 416 -15.33 39.65 -9.54
CA ASN A 416 -14.74 40.68 -10.42
C ASN A 416 -13.39 40.27 -11.04
N TRP A 417 -12.99 39.00 -10.91
CA TRP A 417 -11.90 38.43 -11.68
C TRP A 417 -12.34 38.10 -13.12
N LEU A 418 -11.39 37.64 -13.97
CA LEU A 418 -11.72 37.23 -15.33
C LEU A 418 -12.57 35.95 -15.34
N ASN A 419 -13.87 36.09 -15.64
CA ASN A 419 -14.79 34.96 -15.79
C ASN A 419 -14.98 34.67 -17.28
N VAL A 420 -14.69 33.44 -17.74
CA VAL A 420 -14.77 33.05 -19.15
C VAL A 420 -15.63 31.83 -19.35
N ASN A 421 -16.24 31.73 -20.53
CA ASN A 421 -17.06 30.61 -20.95
C ASN A 421 -16.20 29.53 -21.59
N GLY A 422 -15.92 28.45 -20.85
CA GLY A 422 -15.10 27.32 -21.30
C GLY A 422 -15.76 26.42 -22.35
N LEU A 423 -17.09 26.54 -22.56
CA LEU A 423 -17.82 25.70 -23.53
C LEU A 423 -17.44 26.01 -24.99
N VAL A 424 -16.89 27.18 -25.23
CA VAL A 424 -16.49 27.67 -26.57
C VAL A 424 -15.01 28.05 -26.60
N ALA A 425 -14.19 27.36 -25.86
CA ALA A 425 -12.74 27.54 -25.88
C ALA A 425 -12.10 27.12 -27.20
N ASN A 426 -10.91 27.65 -27.46
CA ASN A 426 -10.11 27.33 -28.66
C ASN A 426 -9.64 25.90 -28.78
N TYR A 427 -9.70 25.11 -27.71
CA TYR A 427 -9.40 23.67 -27.68
C TYR A 427 -10.12 22.96 -26.53
N ASP A 428 -10.11 21.62 -26.54
CA ASP A 428 -10.70 20.77 -25.50
C ASP A 428 -9.81 20.76 -24.24
N TRP A 429 -9.92 21.81 -23.42
CA TRP A 429 -9.22 21.92 -22.14
C TRP A 429 -9.67 20.83 -21.15
N HIS A 430 -10.91 20.36 -21.22
CA HIS A 430 -11.45 19.34 -20.33
C HIS A 430 -10.68 18.02 -20.48
N SER A 431 -10.49 17.59 -21.73
CA SER A 431 -9.67 16.41 -22.04
C SER A 431 -8.18 16.66 -21.76
N TYR A 432 -7.68 17.88 -22.04
CA TYR A 432 -6.27 18.22 -21.80
C TYR A 432 -5.90 18.14 -20.33
N PHE A 433 -6.68 18.78 -19.43
CA PHE A 433 -6.43 18.79 -18.00
C PHE A 433 -6.94 17.54 -17.27
N ASP A 434 -7.53 16.58 -17.96
CA ASP A 434 -8.11 15.35 -17.40
C ASP A 434 -9.04 15.64 -16.22
N ILE A 435 -9.98 16.58 -16.42
CA ILE A 435 -10.88 17.07 -15.37
C ILE A 435 -12.04 16.10 -15.21
N SER A 436 -12.05 15.34 -14.12
CA SER A 436 -13.14 14.44 -13.75
C SER A 436 -14.15 15.05 -12.78
N SER A 437 -13.77 16.15 -12.12
CA SER A 437 -14.61 16.84 -11.14
C SER A 437 -14.23 18.31 -11.01
N THR A 438 -15.21 19.14 -10.62
CA THR A 438 -15.02 20.56 -10.33
C THR A 438 -15.23 20.86 -8.84
N PRO A 439 -14.59 21.88 -8.27
CA PRO A 439 -13.62 22.80 -8.89
C PRO A 439 -12.26 22.10 -9.11
N TYR A 440 -11.58 22.44 -10.20
CA TYR A 440 -10.22 22.03 -10.46
C TYR A 440 -9.32 23.25 -10.57
N ILE A 441 -8.35 23.37 -9.68
CA ILE A 441 -7.50 24.58 -9.57
C ILE A 441 -6.07 24.23 -9.99
N VAL A 442 -5.51 25.06 -10.87
CA VAL A 442 -4.11 25.05 -11.29
C VAL A 442 -3.50 26.41 -11.01
N ILE A 443 -2.31 26.44 -10.41
CA ILE A 443 -1.55 27.68 -10.25
C ILE A 443 -0.38 27.64 -11.23
N LEU A 444 -0.22 28.72 -11.97
CA LEU A 444 0.83 28.91 -12.96
C LEU A 444 1.76 30.04 -12.52
N ASP A 445 3.04 29.96 -12.92
CA ASP A 445 3.95 31.09 -12.84
C ASP A 445 3.75 32.08 -14.01
N LYS A 446 4.57 33.14 -14.05
CA LYS A 446 4.55 34.16 -15.10
C LYS A 446 4.77 33.58 -16.52
N ASP A 447 5.48 32.47 -16.64
CA ASP A 447 5.81 31.79 -17.89
C ASP A 447 4.80 30.69 -18.25
N ASN A 448 3.64 30.67 -17.59
CA ASN A 448 2.55 29.69 -17.75
C ASN A 448 2.96 28.25 -17.41
N ARG A 449 3.94 28.06 -16.52
CA ARG A 449 4.33 26.75 -16.04
C ARG A 449 3.49 26.38 -14.82
N ILE A 450 3.05 25.14 -14.77
CA ILE A 450 2.33 24.59 -13.62
C ILE A 450 3.26 24.59 -12.40
N ILE A 451 2.89 25.32 -11.35
CA ILE A 451 3.57 25.28 -10.05
C ILE A 451 2.77 24.52 -8.99
N ALA A 452 1.43 24.48 -9.14
CA ALA A 452 0.55 23.64 -8.33
C ALA A 452 -0.68 23.21 -9.14
N LYS A 453 -1.25 22.05 -8.81
CA LYS A 453 -2.53 21.57 -9.34
C LYS A 453 -3.28 20.75 -8.30
N LYS A 454 -4.61 20.62 -8.45
CA LYS A 454 -5.48 19.91 -7.50
C LYS A 454 -5.33 20.43 -6.06
N ILE A 455 -5.10 21.74 -5.92
CA ILE A 455 -4.97 22.42 -4.64
C ILE A 455 -6.34 22.98 -4.22
N SER A 456 -6.71 22.85 -2.95
CA SER A 456 -7.92 23.50 -2.42
C SER A 456 -7.70 25.01 -2.25
N ALA A 457 -8.77 25.79 -2.36
CA ALA A 457 -8.69 27.25 -2.19
C ALA A 457 -8.08 27.66 -0.83
N GLU A 458 -8.35 26.87 0.21
CA GLU A 458 -7.82 27.08 1.57
C GLU A 458 -6.28 27.01 1.65
N ASN A 459 -5.66 26.16 0.83
CA ASN A 459 -4.22 25.94 0.84
C ASN A 459 -3.43 26.93 -0.06
N ILE A 460 -4.10 27.67 -0.94
CA ILE A 460 -3.46 28.60 -1.88
C ILE A 460 -2.65 29.69 -1.17
N PRO A 461 -3.15 30.36 -0.10
CA PRO A 461 -2.40 31.42 0.58
C PRO A 461 -1.02 30.95 1.06
N ASN A 462 -1.00 29.81 1.75
CA ASN A 462 0.23 29.24 2.28
C ASN A 462 1.15 28.74 1.15
N PHE A 463 0.59 28.13 0.11
CA PHE A 463 1.36 27.66 -1.03
C PHE A 463 2.07 28.80 -1.73
N ILE A 464 1.35 29.88 -2.11
CA ILE A 464 1.95 31.05 -2.79
C ILE A 464 3.01 31.70 -1.91
N LYS A 465 2.72 31.90 -0.62
CA LYS A 465 3.68 32.47 0.34
C LYS A 465 4.98 31.66 0.40
N TYR A 466 4.90 30.35 0.56
CA TYR A 466 6.09 29.49 0.68
C TYR A 466 6.82 29.33 -0.65
N TYR A 467 6.10 29.30 -1.76
CA TYR A 467 6.71 29.27 -3.09
C TYR A 467 7.44 30.57 -3.39
N ASP A 468 6.84 31.72 -3.05
CA ASP A 468 7.43 33.05 -3.21
C ASP A 468 8.71 33.23 -2.39
N GLN A 469 8.77 32.61 -1.21
CA GLN A 469 9.94 32.58 -0.34
C GLN A 469 11.02 31.55 -0.78
N GLY A 470 10.77 30.78 -1.84
CA GLY A 470 11.66 29.73 -2.30
C GLY A 470 11.75 28.49 -1.38
N LEU A 471 10.79 28.35 -0.44
CA LEU A 471 10.71 27.21 0.47
C LEU A 471 10.06 25.98 -0.20
N ILE A 472 9.27 26.19 -1.25
CA ILE A 472 8.76 25.15 -2.13
C ILE A 472 9.49 25.28 -3.47
N LYS A 473 10.12 24.20 -3.94
CA LYS A 473 10.77 24.12 -5.26
C LYS A 473 9.97 23.19 -6.18
N LEU A 474 10.02 23.47 -7.51
CA LEU A 474 9.45 22.62 -8.55
C LEU A 474 10.17 21.30 -8.69
#